data_9868d49c4e4fdb6dbbd59f6730e4a5d4
#
_entry.id   9868d49c4e4fdb6dbbd59f6730e4a5d4
#
_cell.length_a   1.000
_cell.length_b   1.000
_cell.length_c   1.000
_cell.angle_alpha   90.00
_cell.angle_beta   90.00
_cell.angle_gamma   90.00
#
_symmetry.space_group_name_H-M   'P 1'
#
loop_
_entity.id
_entity.type
_entity.pdbx_description
1 polymer ?
#
loop_
_entity_poly.entity_id
_entity_poly.type
_entity_poly.pdbx_seq_one_letter_code
_entity_poly.pdbx_strand_id
1 'polypeptide(L)'
;MTTGAMLSISFITVPVLYNTTDAPSQLLKQWSRLYWYGHIYMPAMSVAVTGLFFYIAAQKRASKKDIWSRYAMAGAATITMVPYTLIVMAPTNNSLFALSDEALVGPSSVSLKEVQEIIFGWAWLHVARCVFPFVGSMIGLMSFMQESMGH
;
A
#
# COMPACT_ATOMS: atom_id res chain seq x y z
N MET A 1 7.27 0.62 -9.68
CA MET A 1 7.58 1.76 -8.79
C MET A 1 6.69 1.79 -7.54
N THR A 2 5.37 1.67 -7.63
CA THR A 2 4.45 1.72 -6.47
C THR A 2 4.80 0.70 -5.39
N THR A 3 5.01 -0.57 -5.76
CA THR A 3 5.36 -1.65 -4.82
C THR A 3 6.66 -1.36 -4.06
N GLY A 4 7.71 -0.89 -4.75
CA GLY A 4 8.98 -0.56 -4.10
C GLY A 4 8.84 0.58 -3.09
N ALA A 5 8.12 1.65 -3.44
CA ALA A 5 7.82 2.75 -2.52
C ALA A 5 7.03 2.29 -1.29
N MET A 6 6.08 1.38 -1.49
CA MET A 6 5.30 0.81 -0.37
C MET A 6 6.16 -0.09 0.53
N LEU A 7 6.99 -0.95 -0.04
CA LEU A 7 7.88 -1.85 0.72
C LEU A 7 8.92 -1.07 1.53
N SER A 8 9.42 0.07 1.02
CA SER A 8 10.37 0.91 1.76
C SER A 8 9.78 1.46 3.07
N ILE A 9 8.47 1.68 3.14
CA ILE A 9 7.80 2.09 4.38
C ILE A 9 7.96 1.00 5.46
N SER A 10 7.67 -0.25 5.12
CA SER A 10 7.72 -1.35 6.10
C SER A 10 9.15 -1.76 6.46
N PHE A 11 10.08 -1.80 5.49
CA PHE A 11 11.42 -2.32 5.71
C PHE A 11 12.47 -1.27 6.07
N ILE A 12 12.20 0.01 5.81
CA ILE A 12 13.14 1.10 6.10
C ILE A 12 12.52 2.06 7.11
N THR A 13 11.35 2.63 6.79
CA THR A 13 10.78 3.71 7.60
C THR A 13 10.37 3.20 8.99
N VAL A 14 9.66 2.08 9.09
CA VAL A 14 9.22 1.54 10.39
C VAL A 14 10.41 1.17 11.29
N PRO A 15 11.46 0.44 10.86
CA PRO A 15 12.65 0.23 11.67
C PRO A 15 13.36 1.52 12.10
N VAL A 16 13.42 2.53 11.24
CA VAL A 16 13.99 3.84 11.61
C VAL A 16 13.20 4.47 12.73
N LEU A 17 11.86 4.50 12.62
CA LEU A 17 11.00 5.03 13.68
C LEU A 17 11.22 4.31 15.02
N TYR A 18 11.37 2.99 15.01
CA TYR A 18 11.62 2.20 16.21
C TYR A 18 12.95 2.51 16.89
N ASN A 19 14.00 2.69 16.10
CA ASN A 19 15.34 2.89 16.61
C ASN A 19 15.64 4.34 17.00
N THR A 20 14.77 5.29 16.64
CA THR A 20 14.99 6.72 16.87
C THR A 20 13.94 7.36 17.77
N THR A 21 13.01 6.56 18.34
CA THR A 21 11.90 7.09 19.12
C THR A 21 11.80 6.41 20.48
N ASP A 22 11.91 7.22 21.55
CA ASP A 22 11.91 6.74 22.94
C ASP A 22 10.58 7.00 23.67
N ALA A 23 9.64 7.74 23.03
CA ALA A 23 8.36 8.08 23.62
C ALA A 23 7.17 7.58 22.78
N PRO A 24 6.14 6.94 23.39
CA PRO A 24 4.99 6.42 22.68
C PRO A 24 4.22 7.51 21.91
N SER A 25 4.03 8.69 22.49
CA SER A 25 3.36 9.82 21.84
C SER A 25 4.10 10.33 20.59
N GLN A 26 5.43 10.33 20.63
CA GLN A 26 6.22 10.71 19.47
C GLN A 26 6.11 9.66 18.35
N LEU A 27 6.14 8.37 18.69
CA LEU A 27 6.00 7.28 17.71
C LEU A 27 4.63 7.31 17.04
N LEU A 28 3.56 7.50 17.81
CA LEU A 28 2.19 7.65 17.29
C LEU A 28 2.06 8.86 16.34
N LYS A 29 2.64 10.00 16.71
CA LYS A 29 2.65 11.21 15.87
C LYS A 29 3.40 10.98 14.56
N GLN A 30 4.54 10.31 14.59
CA GLN A 30 5.32 9.98 13.39
C GLN A 30 4.56 9.02 12.49
N TRP A 31 3.95 7.96 13.06
CA TRP A 31 3.11 7.03 12.31
C TRP A 31 1.90 7.73 11.68
N SER A 32 1.21 8.59 12.42
CA SER A 32 0.05 9.34 11.93
C SER A 32 0.43 10.23 10.72
N ARG A 33 1.60 10.89 10.77
CA ARG A 33 2.12 11.68 9.65
C ARG A 33 2.49 10.81 8.45
N LEU A 34 3.16 9.68 8.68
CA LEU A 34 3.49 8.71 7.63
C LEU A 34 2.22 8.20 6.94
N TYR A 35 1.20 7.84 7.73
CA TYR A 35 -0.09 7.41 7.23
C TYR A 35 -0.78 8.50 6.41
N TRP A 36 -0.77 9.76 6.88
CA TRP A 36 -1.41 10.89 6.19
C TRP A 36 -0.85 11.08 4.77
N TYR A 37 0.45 10.99 4.57
CA TYR A 37 1.04 11.02 3.24
C TYR A 37 0.72 9.73 2.46
N GLY A 38 0.87 8.59 3.10
CA GLY A 38 0.70 7.28 2.46
C GLY A 38 -0.72 7.04 1.93
N HIS A 39 -1.76 7.48 2.67
CA HIS A 39 -3.16 7.25 2.28
C HIS A 39 -3.62 8.12 1.11
N ILE A 40 -2.92 9.19 0.79
CA ILE A 40 -3.19 10.02 -0.38
C ILE A 40 -2.40 9.52 -1.59
N TYR A 41 -1.07 9.45 -1.45
CA TYR A 41 -0.20 9.15 -2.59
C TYR A 41 -0.29 7.71 -3.09
N MET A 42 -0.38 6.72 -2.19
CA MET A 42 -0.37 5.33 -2.61
C MET A 42 -1.65 4.90 -3.35
N PRO A 43 -2.88 5.22 -2.88
CA PRO A 43 -4.08 4.97 -3.65
C PRO A 43 -4.13 5.77 -4.95
N ALA A 44 -3.71 7.03 -4.97
CA ALA A 44 -3.68 7.85 -6.19
C ALA A 44 -2.80 7.20 -7.28
N MET A 45 -1.59 6.76 -6.90
CA MET A 45 -0.70 6.02 -7.82
C MET A 45 -1.34 4.70 -8.29
N SER A 46 -2.00 3.97 -7.39
CA SER A 46 -2.66 2.71 -7.74
C SER A 46 -3.81 2.93 -8.73
N VAL A 47 -4.63 3.95 -8.50
CA VAL A 47 -5.74 4.32 -9.42
C VAL A 47 -5.17 4.72 -10.78
N ALA A 48 -4.12 5.54 -10.83
CA ALA A 48 -3.49 5.95 -12.09
C ALA A 48 -2.94 4.73 -12.87
N VAL A 49 -2.21 3.83 -12.22
CA VAL A 49 -1.68 2.61 -12.84
C VAL A 49 -2.80 1.68 -13.30
N THR A 50 -3.85 1.52 -12.50
CA THR A 50 -5.04 0.75 -12.87
C THR A 50 -5.73 1.33 -14.10
N GLY A 51 -5.88 2.66 -14.15
CA GLY A 51 -6.44 3.37 -15.30
C GLY A 51 -5.63 3.12 -16.58
N LEU A 52 -4.29 3.14 -16.48
CA LEU A 52 -3.42 2.81 -17.61
C LEU A 52 -3.59 1.36 -18.08
N PHE A 53 -3.67 0.40 -17.17
CA PHE A 53 -3.91 -1.00 -17.54
C PHE A 53 -5.26 -1.20 -18.22
N PHE A 54 -6.33 -0.59 -17.72
CA PHE A 54 -7.64 -0.69 -18.36
C PHE A 54 -7.70 0.06 -19.69
N TYR A 55 -7.00 1.19 -19.82
CA TYR A 55 -6.87 1.88 -21.10
C TYR A 55 -6.18 0.97 -22.14
N ILE A 56 -5.05 0.34 -21.80
CA ILE A 56 -4.35 -0.60 -22.68
C ILE A 56 -5.28 -1.78 -23.03
N ALA A 57 -5.97 -2.35 -22.03
CA ALA A 57 -6.91 -3.44 -22.25
C ALA A 57 -8.01 -3.06 -23.26
N ALA A 58 -8.58 -1.86 -23.13
CA ALA A 58 -9.60 -1.36 -24.05
C ALA A 58 -9.06 -1.22 -25.48
N GLN A 59 -7.86 -0.67 -25.66
CA GLN A 59 -7.21 -0.53 -26.96
C GLN A 59 -6.94 -1.90 -27.61
N LYS A 60 -6.41 -2.86 -26.82
CA LYS A 60 -6.15 -4.22 -27.32
C LYS A 60 -7.42 -4.96 -27.69
N ARG A 61 -8.49 -4.78 -26.90
CA ARG A 61 -9.82 -5.35 -27.21
C ARG A 61 -10.41 -4.76 -28.49
N ALA A 62 -10.32 -3.45 -28.68
CA ALA A 62 -10.77 -2.80 -29.92
C ALA A 62 -10.01 -3.30 -31.14
N SER A 63 -8.73 -3.62 -31.00
CA SER A 63 -7.87 -4.21 -32.04
C SER A 63 -8.02 -5.73 -32.16
N LYS A 64 -9.00 -6.35 -31.49
CA LYS A 64 -9.29 -7.81 -31.50
C LYS A 64 -8.10 -8.70 -31.10
N LYS A 65 -7.21 -8.19 -30.21
CA LYS A 65 -6.07 -8.96 -29.69
C LYS A 65 -6.48 -9.63 -28.37
N ASP A 66 -6.33 -10.93 -28.24
CA ASP A 66 -6.74 -11.72 -27.05
C ASP A 66 -6.03 -11.33 -25.74
N ILE A 67 -4.87 -10.70 -25.86
CA ILE A 67 -4.06 -10.29 -24.70
C ILE A 67 -4.72 -9.20 -23.82
N TRP A 68 -5.82 -8.58 -24.29
CA TRP A 68 -6.54 -7.56 -23.55
C TRP A 68 -6.96 -8.01 -22.14
N SER A 69 -7.35 -9.28 -22.01
CA SER A 69 -7.81 -9.84 -20.73
C SER A 69 -6.70 -9.84 -19.67
N ARG A 70 -5.46 -10.05 -20.05
CA ARG A 70 -4.31 -9.99 -19.13
C ARG A 70 -4.06 -8.59 -18.60
N TYR A 71 -4.15 -7.57 -19.46
CA TYR A 71 -4.06 -6.18 -18.99
C TYR A 71 -5.22 -5.79 -18.07
N ALA A 72 -6.44 -6.28 -18.37
CA ALA A 72 -7.58 -6.08 -17.47
C ALA A 72 -7.36 -6.76 -16.10
N MET A 73 -6.80 -7.98 -16.09
CA MET A 73 -6.44 -8.68 -14.85
C MET A 73 -5.33 -7.95 -14.07
N ALA A 74 -4.33 -7.39 -14.77
CA ALA A 74 -3.30 -6.58 -14.14
C ALA A 74 -3.87 -5.35 -13.43
N GLY A 75 -4.81 -4.65 -14.07
CA GLY A 75 -5.54 -3.53 -13.48
C GLY A 75 -6.38 -3.96 -12.26
N ALA A 76 -7.15 -5.04 -12.41
CA ALA A 76 -7.98 -5.59 -11.33
C ALA A 76 -7.13 -6.01 -10.12
N ALA A 77 -6.01 -6.70 -10.34
CA ALA A 77 -5.07 -7.04 -9.27
C ALA A 77 -4.53 -5.80 -8.57
N THR A 78 -4.12 -4.78 -9.33
CA THR A 78 -3.55 -3.54 -8.76
C THR A 78 -4.55 -2.80 -7.89
N ILE A 79 -5.82 -2.65 -8.31
CA ILE A 79 -6.81 -1.88 -7.57
C ILE A 79 -7.30 -2.59 -6.30
N THR A 80 -7.13 -3.91 -6.19
CA THR A 80 -7.54 -4.71 -5.01
C THR A 80 -6.87 -4.22 -3.72
N MET A 81 -5.71 -3.53 -3.80
CA MET A 81 -5.10 -2.91 -2.61
C MET A 81 -6.02 -1.89 -1.93
N VAL A 82 -6.93 -1.24 -2.65
CA VAL A 82 -7.84 -0.23 -2.07
C VAL A 82 -8.87 -0.87 -1.15
N PRO A 83 -9.74 -1.81 -1.59
CA PRO A 83 -10.66 -2.49 -0.69
C PRO A 83 -9.94 -3.26 0.42
N TYR A 84 -8.77 -3.86 0.17
CA TYR A 84 -7.96 -4.47 1.22
C TYR A 84 -7.63 -3.47 2.35
N THR A 85 -7.21 -2.25 1.99
CA THR A 85 -6.90 -1.21 2.98
C THR A 85 -8.14 -0.81 3.78
N LEU A 86 -9.28 -0.66 3.12
CA LEU A 86 -10.53 -0.20 3.74
C LEU A 86 -11.20 -1.26 4.62
N ILE A 87 -10.94 -2.55 4.37
CA ILE A 87 -11.60 -3.64 5.09
C ILE A 87 -10.64 -4.29 6.09
N VAL A 88 -9.45 -4.68 5.63
CA VAL A 88 -8.52 -5.48 6.45
C VAL A 88 -7.64 -4.61 7.34
N MET A 89 -7.18 -3.45 6.83
CA MET A 89 -6.32 -2.57 7.61
C MET A 89 -7.09 -1.57 8.49
N ALA A 90 -8.37 -1.33 8.21
CA ALA A 90 -9.17 -0.33 8.93
C ALA A 90 -9.19 -0.51 10.46
N PRO A 91 -9.35 -1.72 11.02
CA PRO A 91 -9.35 -1.90 12.48
C PRO A 91 -8.04 -1.42 13.12
N THR A 92 -6.89 -1.83 12.56
CA THR A 92 -5.56 -1.43 13.07
C THR A 92 -5.31 0.05 12.88
N ASN A 93 -5.70 0.62 11.73
CA ASN A 93 -5.59 2.07 11.50
C ASN A 93 -6.40 2.86 12.52
N ASN A 94 -7.66 2.47 12.76
CA ASN A 94 -8.54 3.15 13.71
C ASN A 94 -8.00 3.07 15.15
N SER A 95 -7.45 1.93 15.56
CA SER A 95 -6.80 1.79 16.87
C SER A 95 -5.60 2.71 17.02
N LEU A 96 -4.75 2.80 16.01
CA LEU A 96 -3.57 3.69 16.05
C LEU A 96 -3.96 5.17 16.02
N PHE A 97 -5.04 5.54 15.32
CA PHE A 97 -5.55 6.92 15.36
C PHE A 97 -6.14 7.25 16.73
N ALA A 98 -6.94 6.38 17.32
CA ALA A 98 -7.49 6.59 18.66
C ALA A 98 -6.38 6.82 19.69
N LEU A 99 -5.32 6.01 19.68
CA LEU A 99 -4.16 6.18 20.54
C LEU A 99 -3.38 7.48 20.24
N SER A 100 -3.30 7.86 18.96
CA SER A 100 -2.65 9.11 18.55
C SER A 100 -3.41 10.34 19.07
N ASP A 101 -4.74 10.33 18.99
CA ASP A 101 -5.61 11.41 19.48
C ASP A 101 -5.58 11.51 21.01
N GLU A 102 -5.59 10.38 21.71
CA GLU A 102 -5.42 10.34 23.17
C GLU A 102 -4.08 10.97 23.60
N ALA A 103 -2.99 10.62 22.89
CA ALA A 103 -1.66 11.16 23.19
C ALA A 103 -1.50 12.67 22.92
N LEU A 104 -2.47 13.31 22.25
CA LEU A 104 -2.49 14.78 22.09
C LEU A 104 -3.09 15.49 23.30
N VAL A 105 -3.94 14.81 24.08
CA VAL A 105 -4.70 15.41 25.18
C VAL A 105 -3.99 15.21 26.53
N GLY A 106 -3.17 14.16 26.65
CA GLY A 106 -2.49 13.82 27.90
C GLY A 106 -1.37 12.81 27.75
N PRO A 107 -0.82 12.32 28.86
CA PRO A 107 0.16 11.23 28.83
C PRO A 107 -0.46 10.00 28.17
N SER A 108 0.29 9.34 27.28
CA SER A 108 -0.18 8.11 26.62
C SER A 108 -0.53 7.03 27.66
N SER A 109 -1.72 6.45 27.54
CA SER A 109 -2.17 5.33 28.38
C SER A 109 -1.42 4.03 28.11
N VAL A 110 -0.73 3.96 26.97
CA VAL A 110 -0.01 2.76 26.49
C VAL A 110 1.50 2.96 26.56
N SER A 111 2.20 1.86 26.80
CA SER A 111 3.67 1.83 26.80
C SER A 111 4.24 1.93 25.38
N LEU A 112 5.50 2.36 25.28
CA LEU A 112 6.20 2.39 23.98
C LEU A 112 6.20 1.02 23.30
N LYS A 113 6.38 -0.06 24.07
CA LYS A 113 6.41 -1.42 23.55
C LYS A 113 5.07 -1.83 22.94
N GLU A 114 3.95 -1.51 23.58
CA GLU A 114 2.62 -1.80 23.04
C GLU A 114 2.37 -1.06 21.72
N VAL A 115 2.74 0.21 21.64
CA VAL A 115 2.65 0.98 20.37
C VAL A 115 3.50 0.35 19.29
N GLN A 116 4.72 -0.07 19.62
CA GLN A 116 5.61 -0.76 18.68
C GLN A 116 5.00 -2.07 18.17
N GLU A 117 4.39 -2.88 19.02
CA GLU A 117 3.74 -4.13 18.64
C GLU A 117 2.57 -3.90 17.67
N ILE A 118 1.74 -2.88 17.92
CA ILE A 118 0.63 -2.54 17.02
C ILE A 118 1.15 -2.04 15.66
N ILE A 119 2.17 -1.17 15.65
CA ILE A 119 2.77 -0.67 14.40
C ILE A 119 3.50 -1.80 13.65
N PHE A 120 4.10 -2.76 14.35
CA PHE A 120 4.69 -3.94 13.72
C PHE A 120 3.63 -4.80 13.02
N GLY A 121 2.50 -5.05 13.67
CA GLY A 121 1.34 -5.71 13.06
C GLY A 121 0.82 -4.94 11.83
N TRP A 122 0.70 -3.62 11.94
CA TRP A 122 0.35 -2.74 10.82
C TRP A 122 1.34 -2.84 9.66
N ALA A 123 2.65 -2.89 9.94
CA ALA A 123 3.67 -3.00 8.91
C ALA A 123 3.56 -4.32 8.10
N TRP A 124 3.18 -5.43 8.76
CA TRP A 124 2.94 -6.70 8.07
C TRP A 124 1.68 -6.65 7.20
N LEU A 125 0.59 -6.06 7.68
CA LEU A 125 -0.59 -5.82 6.84
C LEU A 125 -0.25 -4.92 5.64
N HIS A 126 0.63 -3.95 5.84
CA HIS A 126 1.12 -3.09 4.78
C HIS A 126 1.96 -3.86 3.74
N VAL A 127 2.81 -4.79 4.17
CA VAL A 127 3.56 -5.70 3.27
C VAL A 127 2.59 -6.59 2.48
N ALA A 128 1.60 -7.19 3.15
CA ALA A 128 0.57 -8.00 2.47
C ALA A 128 -0.17 -7.18 1.39
N ARG A 129 -0.49 -5.92 1.67
CA ARG A 129 -1.08 -5.00 0.70
C ARG A 129 -0.22 -4.78 -0.54
N CYS A 130 1.12 -4.81 -0.40
CA CYS A 130 2.04 -4.60 -1.52
C CYS A 130 2.00 -5.73 -2.56
N VAL A 131 1.49 -6.91 -2.19
CA VAL A 131 1.36 -8.06 -3.09
C VAL A 131 0.44 -7.74 -4.27
N PHE A 132 -0.64 -6.98 -4.07
CA PHE A 132 -1.60 -6.67 -5.12
C PHE A 132 -1.00 -5.88 -6.30
N PRO A 133 -0.37 -4.70 -6.10
CA PRO A 133 0.26 -3.99 -7.20
C PRO A 133 1.51 -4.71 -7.73
N PHE A 134 2.17 -5.55 -6.93
CA PHE A 134 3.27 -6.40 -7.41
C PHE A 134 2.77 -7.42 -8.42
N VAL A 135 1.72 -8.19 -8.09
CA VAL A 135 1.11 -9.16 -9.00
C VAL A 135 0.60 -8.47 -10.26
N GLY A 136 -0.11 -7.33 -10.12
CA GLY A 136 -0.55 -6.55 -11.27
C GLY A 136 0.60 -6.13 -12.18
N SER A 137 1.71 -5.66 -11.61
CA SER A 137 2.91 -5.28 -12.37
C SER A 137 3.56 -6.47 -13.09
N MET A 138 3.62 -7.64 -12.44
CA MET A 138 4.16 -8.87 -13.05
C MET A 138 3.30 -9.32 -14.22
N ILE A 139 1.98 -9.36 -14.07
CA ILE A 139 1.06 -9.72 -15.17
C ILE A 139 1.22 -8.73 -16.33
N GLY A 140 1.26 -7.42 -16.04
CA GLY A 140 1.45 -6.39 -17.07
C GLY A 140 2.77 -6.52 -17.81
N LEU A 141 3.87 -6.73 -17.08
CA LEU A 141 5.21 -6.93 -17.67
C LEU A 141 5.27 -8.17 -18.55
N MET A 142 4.78 -9.32 -18.07
CA MET A 142 4.75 -10.56 -18.85
C MET A 142 3.93 -10.41 -20.13
N SER A 143 2.80 -9.69 -20.06
CA SER A 143 1.96 -9.40 -21.23
C SER A 143 2.70 -8.54 -22.25
N PHE A 144 3.41 -7.51 -21.79
CA PHE A 144 4.22 -6.65 -22.65
C PHE A 144 5.37 -7.43 -23.33
N MET A 145 6.10 -8.25 -22.56
CA MET A 145 7.18 -9.08 -23.11
C MET A 145 6.67 -10.06 -24.17
N GLN A 146 5.53 -10.70 -23.94
CA GLN A 146 4.93 -11.62 -24.89
C GLN A 146 4.56 -10.91 -26.21
N GLU A 147 4.05 -9.69 -26.15
CA GLU A 147 3.76 -8.91 -27.37
C GLU A 147 5.03 -8.52 -28.11
N SER A 148 6.10 -8.15 -27.38
CA SER A 148 7.37 -7.73 -27.99
C SER A 148 8.12 -8.87 -28.65
N MET A 149 7.98 -10.10 -28.15
CA MET A 149 8.64 -11.29 -28.72
C MET A 149 7.81 -11.99 -29.81
N GLY A 150 6.52 -11.67 -29.92
CA GLY A 150 5.62 -12.25 -30.94
C GLY A 150 5.60 -11.47 -32.25
N HIS A 151 6.45 -10.46 -32.38
CA HIS A 151 6.76 -9.76 -33.63
C HIS A 151 8.16 -10.10 -34.09
#